data_f52750c7f0750c70a0b06049fe47879d
#
_entry.id   f52750c7f0750c70a0b06049fe47879d
#
_cell.length_a   1.000
_cell.length_b   1.000
_cell.length_c   1.000
_cell.angle_alpha   90.00
_cell.angle_beta   90.00
_cell.angle_gamma   90.00
#
_symmetry.space_group_name_H-M   'P 1'
#
loop_
_entity.id
_entity.type
_entity.pdbx_description
1 polymer ?
#
loop_
_entity_poly.entity_id
_entity_poly.type
_entity_poly.pdbx_seq_one_letter_code
_entity_poly.pdbx_strand_id
1 'polypeptide(L)'
;MNFTGGPEPTAAHLALTEGLGPWEALSVVDMVWPDQSNHHGTLFGGAALAMLDRLAFIRGSQVLRGTVVTAAVSRLDFAAPAPAGHLVECTARVLRQGRRSVTLNTDLVAEDLLSGQRTHCLSGDFVMVSQATPGDSYRHAAPSGSALLPHPSAPGPALPPVTRVAEIVFPGHANHRGILHGGPAMAWLAKAGFVAATRCVRRTVVMASSERMDFVAPAHVGEVVEVLAHVAHVGQRSVTVQADMWSESPTSGQRRLCTSSRLVYVSIDG
;
A
#
# COMPACT_ATOMS: atom_id res chain seq x y z
N MET A 1 -11.35 -46.28 -21.37
CA MET A 1 -12.08 -45.33 -22.22
C MET A 1 -11.15 -44.14 -22.43
N ASN A 2 -10.58 -44.02 -23.63
CA ASN A 2 -9.69 -42.91 -23.99
C ASN A 2 -10.55 -41.68 -24.32
N PHE A 3 -10.47 -40.65 -23.49
CA PHE A 3 -10.98 -39.34 -23.85
C PHE A 3 -9.94 -38.62 -24.74
N THR A 4 -9.94 -38.93 -26.01
CA THR A 4 -9.20 -38.15 -27.04
C THR A 4 -10.22 -37.38 -27.85
N GLY A 5 -10.21 -36.05 -27.73
CA GLY A 5 -10.96 -35.17 -28.62
C GLY A 5 -11.72 -34.07 -27.90
N GLY A 6 -11.07 -33.26 -27.09
CA GLY A 6 -11.58 -31.92 -26.77
C GLY A 6 -11.50 -31.03 -28.02
N PRO A 7 -12.42 -30.04 -28.19
CA PRO A 7 -12.32 -29.14 -29.31
C PRO A 7 -10.97 -28.42 -29.31
N GLU A 8 -10.36 -28.28 -30.49
CA GLU A 8 -9.12 -27.51 -30.60
C GLU A 8 -9.33 -26.09 -30.05
N PRO A 9 -8.37 -25.55 -29.27
CA PRO A 9 -8.49 -24.23 -28.69
C PRO A 9 -8.61 -23.20 -29.82
N THR A 10 -9.65 -22.37 -29.77
CA THR A 10 -9.81 -21.25 -30.69
C THR A 10 -8.68 -20.23 -30.53
N ALA A 11 -8.43 -19.36 -31.53
CA ALA A 11 -7.45 -18.28 -31.45
C ALA A 11 -7.65 -17.40 -30.20
N ALA A 12 -8.91 -17.18 -29.79
CA ALA A 12 -9.23 -16.47 -28.55
C ALA A 12 -8.78 -17.25 -27.28
N HIS A 13 -8.87 -18.58 -27.31
CA HIS A 13 -8.40 -19.45 -26.21
C HIS A 13 -6.87 -19.48 -26.13
N LEU A 14 -6.19 -19.47 -27.26
CA LEU A 14 -4.73 -19.38 -27.33
C LEU A 14 -4.24 -18.01 -26.82
N ALA A 15 -4.93 -16.91 -27.17
CA ALA A 15 -4.61 -15.58 -26.67
C ALA A 15 -4.76 -15.47 -25.13
N LEU A 16 -5.68 -16.23 -24.53
CA LEU A 16 -5.83 -16.29 -23.06
C LEU A 16 -4.72 -17.09 -22.36
N THR A 17 -4.06 -18.00 -23.09
CA THR A 17 -2.94 -18.81 -22.56
C THR A 17 -1.58 -18.16 -22.81
N GLU A 18 -1.49 -17.24 -23.78
CA GLU A 18 -0.32 -16.41 -23.99
C GLU A 18 -0.28 -15.36 -22.89
N GLY A 19 0.74 -15.41 -22.02
CA GLY A 19 0.91 -14.42 -20.96
C GLY A 19 1.07 -13.00 -21.55
N LEU A 20 0.64 -11.98 -20.81
CA LEU A 20 0.80 -10.58 -21.18
C LEU A 20 2.24 -10.28 -21.61
N GLY A 21 2.42 -9.59 -22.71
CA GLY A 21 3.69 -9.04 -23.12
C GLY A 21 4.28 -8.10 -22.05
N PRO A 22 5.60 -7.90 -22.02
CA PRO A 22 6.25 -7.13 -20.94
C PRO A 22 5.72 -5.69 -20.80
N TRP A 23 5.20 -5.10 -21.85
CA TRP A 23 4.69 -3.73 -21.89
C TRP A 23 3.16 -3.61 -21.88
N GLU A 24 2.44 -4.71 -21.96
CA GLU A 24 0.98 -4.70 -21.90
C GLU A 24 0.51 -4.34 -20.49
N ALA A 25 -0.60 -3.63 -20.40
CA ALA A 25 -1.23 -3.30 -19.15
C ALA A 25 -1.94 -4.51 -18.55
N LEU A 26 -1.82 -4.69 -17.24
CA LEU A 26 -2.66 -5.62 -16.49
C LEU A 26 -3.79 -4.83 -15.85
N SER A 27 -5.03 -5.19 -16.14
CA SER A 27 -6.21 -4.63 -15.47
C SER A 27 -6.93 -5.70 -14.66
N VAL A 28 -7.43 -5.29 -13.49
CA VAL A 28 -8.26 -6.11 -12.61
C VAL A 28 -9.46 -5.27 -12.20
N VAL A 29 -10.65 -5.87 -12.28
CA VAL A 29 -11.89 -5.25 -11.84
C VAL A 29 -12.31 -5.87 -10.51
N ASP A 30 -12.68 -5.04 -9.56
CA ASP A 30 -13.24 -5.40 -8.26
C ASP A 30 -14.41 -4.44 -7.95
N MET A 31 -15.00 -4.57 -6.79
CA MET A 31 -16.07 -3.69 -6.30
C MET A 31 -15.61 -3.01 -5.02
N VAL A 32 -16.11 -1.83 -4.74
CA VAL A 32 -15.95 -1.20 -3.43
C VAL A 32 -16.90 -1.86 -2.44
N TRP A 33 -16.38 -2.80 -1.67
CA TRP A 33 -17.13 -3.53 -0.66
C TRP A 33 -17.33 -2.70 0.63
N PRO A 34 -18.42 -2.92 1.38
CA PRO A 34 -18.68 -2.17 2.62
C PRO A 34 -17.56 -2.25 3.65
N ASP A 35 -16.87 -3.40 3.79
CA ASP A 35 -15.77 -3.62 4.73
C ASP A 35 -14.48 -2.88 4.33
N GLN A 36 -14.38 -2.43 3.08
CA GLN A 36 -13.30 -1.60 2.55
C GLN A 36 -13.65 -0.11 2.57
N SER A 37 -14.87 0.23 2.98
CA SER A 37 -15.37 1.60 2.95
C SER A 37 -15.16 2.32 4.28
N ASN A 38 -14.95 3.64 4.19
CA ASN A 38 -15.00 4.51 5.35
C ASN A 38 -16.46 4.81 5.75
N HIS A 39 -16.66 5.54 6.85
CA HIS A 39 -17.98 5.91 7.35
C HIS A 39 -18.76 6.92 6.47
N HIS A 40 -18.17 7.39 5.37
CA HIS A 40 -18.84 8.19 4.33
C HIS A 40 -19.34 7.34 3.17
N GLY A 41 -19.18 6.02 3.23
CA GLY A 41 -19.56 5.13 2.14
C GLY A 41 -18.66 5.24 0.92
N THR A 42 -17.41 5.62 1.09
CA THR A 42 -16.40 5.62 0.01
C THR A 42 -15.21 4.74 0.37
N LEU A 43 -14.51 4.23 -0.63
CA LEU A 43 -13.32 3.40 -0.46
C LEU A 43 -12.32 4.07 0.48
N PHE A 44 -11.92 3.36 1.52
CA PHE A 44 -10.89 3.86 2.44
C PHE A 44 -9.55 3.98 1.72
N GLY A 45 -8.84 5.10 1.89
CA GLY A 45 -7.58 5.36 1.18
C GLY A 45 -6.55 4.24 1.36
N GLY A 46 -6.42 3.68 2.57
CA GLY A 46 -5.55 2.53 2.81
C GLY A 46 -5.95 1.26 2.05
N ALA A 47 -7.24 1.02 1.85
CA ALA A 47 -7.73 -0.10 1.03
C ALA A 47 -7.42 0.12 -0.45
N ALA A 48 -7.59 1.35 -0.96
CA ALA A 48 -7.20 1.70 -2.33
C ALA A 48 -5.70 1.45 -2.57
N LEU A 49 -4.85 1.87 -1.65
CA LEU A 49 -3.40 1.62 -1.73
C LEU A 49 -3.07 0.13 -1.73
N ALA A 50 -3.78 -0.67 -0.93
CA ALA A 50 -3.59 -2.12 -0.87
C ALA A 50 -4.00 -2.82 -2.17
N MET A 51 -5.07 -2.34 -2.84
CA MET A 51 -5.49 -2.84 -4.16
C MET A 51 -4.41 -2.58 -5.21
N LEU A 52 -3.89 -1.36 -5.28
CA LEU A 52 -2.85 -0.99 -6.25
C LEU A 52 -1.53 -1.73 -5.99
N ASP A 53 -1.13 -1.89 -4.72
CA ASP A 53 0.08 -2.66 -4.37
C ASP A 53 -0.04 -4.13 -4.77
N ARG A 54 -1.21 -4.75 -4.54
CA ARG A 54 -1.46 -6.13 -4.94
C ARG A 54 -1.32 -6.30 -6.45
N LEU A 55 -1.88 -5.38 -7.23
CA LEU A 55 -1.77 -5.40 -8.68
C LEU A 55 -0.32 -5.17 -9.15
N ALA A 56 0.38 -4.21 -8.53
CA ALA A 56 1.80 -3.96 -8.78
C ALA A 56 2.66 -5.20 -8.46
N PHE A 57 2.37 -5.89 -7.36
CA PHE A 57 3.05 -7.15 -7.01
C PHE A 57 2.84 -8.23 -8.09
N ILE A 58 1.59 -8.45 -8.53
CA ILE A 58 1.27 -9.44 -9.56
C ILE A 58 2.00 -9.09 -10.85
N ARG A 59 1.87 -7.85 -11.34
CA ARG A 59 2.49 -7.41 -12.58
C ARG A 59 4.02 -7.43 -12.49
N GLY A 60 4.57 -6.96 -11.39
CA GLY A 60 6.00 -6.98 -11.13
C GLY A 60 6.58 -8.40 -11.13
N SER A 61 5.87 -9.34 -10.50
CA SER A 61 6.25 -10.77 -10.48
C SER A 61 6.22 -11.40 -11.87
N GLN A 62 5.23 -11.06 -12.70
CA GLN A 62 5.16 -11.51 -14.10
C GLN A 62 6.34 -10.99 -14.93
N VAL A 63 6.64 -9.69 -14.82
CA VAL A 63 7.71 -9.03 -15.59
C VAL A 63 9.08 -9.53 -15.19
N LEU A 64 9.37 -9.62 -13.89
CA LEU A 64 10.66 -10.04 -13.36
C LEU A 64 10.81 -11.57 -13.23
N ARG A 65 9.74 -12.33 -13.55
CA ARG A 65 9.71 -13.80 -13.45
C ARG A 65 10.15 -14.33 -12.09
N GLY A 66 9.66 -13.69 -11.01
CA GLY A 66 10.04 -14.06 -9.64
C GLY A 66 9.27 -13.29 -8.59
N THR A 67 9.55 -13.61 -7.32
CA THR A 67 8.96 -12.89 -6.20
C THR A 67 9.55 -11.49 -6.11
N VAL A 68 8.69 -10.53 -5.97
CA VAL A 68 9.06 -9.13 -5.78
C VAL A 68 8.60 -8.64 -4.40
N VAL A 69 9.14 -7.52 -3.99
CA VAL A 69 8.67 -6.71 -2.85
C VAL A 69 8.52 -5.28 -3.31
N THR A 70 7.64 -4.54 -2.67
CA THR A 70 7.50 -3.10 -2.85
C THR A 70 8.69 -2.41 -2.20
N ALA A 71 9.50 -1.74 -3.01
CA ALA A 71 10.68 -1.00 -2.52
C ALA A 71 10.35 0.48 -2.30
N ALA A 72 9.50 1.05 -3.15
CA ALA A 72 9.06 2.42 -3.00
C ALA A 72 7.72 2.65 -3.70
N VAL A 73 6.99 3.65 -3.22
CA VAL A 73 5.78 4.18 -3.83
C VAL A 73 5.97 5.68 -3.99
N SER A 74 5.63 6.24 -5.16
CA SER A 74 5.70 7.67 -5.40
C SER A 74 4.70 8.45 -4.53
N ARG A 75 4.72 9.76 -4.61
CA ARG A 75 3.62 10.56 -4.10
C ARG A 75 2.31 10.11 -4.77
N LEU A 76 1.26 9.98 -3.96
CA LEU A 76 -0.08 9.59 -4.39
C LEU A 76 -1.05 10.73 -4.06
N ASP A 77 -1.88 11.11 -5.04
CA ASP A 77 -2.91 12.12 -4.89
C ASP A 77 -4.28 11.52 -5.22
N PHE A 78 -5.19 11.60 -4.26
CA PHE A 78 -6.57 11.13 -4.43
C PHE A 78 -7.39 12.22 -5.12
N ALA A 79 -7.73 11.99 -6.38
CA ALA A 79 -8.43 12.95 -7.22
C ALA A 79 -9.95 12.97 -6.97
N ALA A 80 -10.53 11.80 -6.69
CA ALA A 80 -11.96 11.64 -6.45
C ALA A 80 -12.24 10.44 -5.53
N PRO A 81 -13.38 10.44 -4.79
CA PRO A 81 -13.81 9.28 -4.03
C PRO A 81 -14.33 8.17 -4.96
N ALA A 82 -14.17 6.91 -4.52
CA ALA A 82 -14.82 5.75 -5.11
C ALA A 82 -15.96 5.31 -4.17
N PRO A 83 -17.24 5.54 -4.51
CA PRO A 83 -18.36 5.17 -3.64
C PRO A 83 -18.52 3.66 -3.44
N ALA A 84 -19.04 3.25 -2.28
CA ALA A 84 -19.40 1.86 -2.01
C ALA A 84 -20.42 1.37 -3.04
N GLY A 85 -20.25 0.14 -3.51
CA GLY A 85 -21.09 -0.45 -4.55
C GLY A 85 -20.71 -0.09 -5.99
N HIS A 86 -19.78 0.83 -6.22
CA HIS A 86 -19.20 1.06 -7.54
C HIS A 86 -18.19 -0.04 -7.89
N LEU A 87 -18.03 -0.33 -9.17
CA LEU A 87 -16.88 -1.08 -9.65
C LEU A 87 -15.63 -0.22 -9.52
N VAL A 88 -14.49 -0.87 -9.31
CA VAL A 88 -13.17 -0.25 -9.43
C VAL A 88 -12.33 -1.06 -10.39
N GLU A 89 -11.80 -0.40 -11.40
CA GLU A 89 -10.81 -0.95 -12.29
C GLU A 89 -9.43 -0.44 -11.88
N CYS A 90 -8.56 -1.37 -11.49
CA CYS A 90 -7.17 -1.09 -11.22
C CYS A 90 -6.33 -1.52 -12.41
N THR A 91 -5.48 -0.65 -12.93
CA THR A 91 -4.60 -0.94 -14.07
C THR A 91 -3.14 -0.73 -13.68
N ALA A 92 -2.25 -1.63 -14.08
CA ALA A 92 -0.81 -1.50 -13.90
C ALA A 92 -0.09 -1.56 -15.25
N ARG A 93 0.74 -0.53 -15.53
CA ARG A 93 1.55 -0.40 -16.76
C ARG A 93 3.02 -0.34 -16.40
N VAL A 94 3.86 -1.01 -17.16
CA VAL A 94 5.31 -0.93 -17.00
C VAL A 94 5.80 0.40 -17.55
N LEU A 95 6.42 1.21 -16.68
CA LEU A 95 7.11 2.43 -17.09
C LEU A 95 8.57 2.17 -17.41
N ARG A 96 9.20 1.33 -16.58
CA ARG A 96 10.64 1.05 -16.70
C ARG A 96 10.95 -0.31 -16.12
N GLN A 97 11.77 -1.08 -16.82
CA GLN A 97 12.31 -2.35 -16.34
C GLN A 97 13.83 -2.27 -16.24
N GLY A 98 14.36 -2.62 -15.08
CA GLY A 98 15.77 -2.84 -14.83
C GLY A 98 16.08 -4.34 -14.68
N ARG A 99 17.33 -4.67 -14.37
CA ARG A 99 17.75 -6.07 -14.19
C ARG A 99 17.04 -6.79 -13.03
N ARG A 100 16.76 -6.07 -11.93
CA ARG A 100 16.17 -6.60 -10.69
C ARG A 100 15.02 -5.74 -10.17
N SER A 101 14.54 -4.79 -10.95
CA SER A 101 13.48 -3.88 -10.56
C SER A 101 12.58 -3.54 -11.72
N VAL A 102 11.33 -3.23 -11.41
CA VAL A 102 10.37 -2.69 -12.37
C VAL A 102 9.63 -1.53 -11.71
N THR A 103 9.46 -0.46 -12.45
CA THR A 103 8.59 0.65 -12.05
C THR A 103 7.28 0.51 -12.82
N LEU A 104 6.19 0.49 -12.09
CA LEU A 104 4.83 0.33 -12.59
C LEU A 104 4.05 1.59 -12.26
N ASN A 105 3.40 2.18 -13.26
CA ASN A 105 2.33 3.13 -13.01
C ASN A 105 1.04 2.36 -12.78
N THR A 106 0.31 2.75 -11.75
CA THR A 106 -0.99 2.17 -11.40
C THR A 106 -2.05 3.23 -11.37
N ASP A 107 -3.24 2.88 -11.86
CA ASP A 107 -4.43 3.73 -11.85
C ASP A 107 -5.58 2.98 -11.19
N LEU A 108 -6.44 3.72 -10.49
CA LEU A 108 -7.72 3.26 -9.98
C LEU A 108 -8.83 4.17 -10.52
N VAL A 109 -9.77 3.56 -11.24
CA VAL A 109 -10.94 4.22 -11.82
C VAL A 109 -12.20 3.60 -11.23
N ALA A 110 -13.08 4.41 -10.66
CA ALA A 110 -14.41 3.97 -10.22
C ALA A 110 -15.40 4.07 -11.37
N GLU A 111 -16.36 3.13 -11.43
CA GLU A 111 -17.44 3.11 -12.41
C GLU A 111 -18.78 2.89 -11.71
N ASP A 112 -19.71 3.80 -11.94
CA ASP A 112 -21.10 3.66 -11.48
C ASP A 112 -21.81 2.60 -12.31
N LEU A 113 -22.37 1.59 -11.63
CA LEU A 113 -23.00 0.43 -12.28
C LEU A 113 -24.23 0.77 -13.11
N LEU A 114 -24.95 1.84 -12.76
CA LEU A 114 -26.20 2.20 -13.42
C LEU A 114 -25.99 3.13 -14.60
N SER A 115 -25.14 4.14 -14.42
CA SER A 115 -24.88 5.15 -15.47
C SER A 115 -23.71 4.78 -16.39
N GLY A 116 -22.83 3.88 -15.94
CA GLY A 116 -21.56 3.59 -16.60
C GLY A 116 -20.55 4.75 -16.50
N GLN A 117 -20.83 5.78 -15.70
CA GLN A 117 -19.93 6.91 -15.52
C GLN A 117 -18.64 6.45 -14.86
N ARG A 118 -17.51 6.80 -15.49
CA ARG A 118 -16.16 6.46 -15.00
C ARG A 118 -15.48 7.70 -14.43
N THR A 119 -14.87 7.53 -13.25
CA THR A 119 -14.19 8.60 -12.53
C THR A 119 -12.79 8.12 -12.12
N HIS A 120 -11.75 8.85 -12.53
CA HIS A 120 -10.39 8.59 -12.07
C HIS A 120 -10.25 8.99 -10.60
N CYS A 121 -9.83 8.06 -9.76
CA CYS A 121 -9.78 8.26 -8.31
C CYS A 121 -8.35 8.42 -7.78
N LEU A 122 -7.40 7.66 -8.31
CA LEU A 122 -6.04 7.60 -7.77
C LEU A 122 -5.08 7.09 -8.82
N SER A 123 -3.86 7.65 -8.86
CA SER A 123 -2.73 7.06 -9.59
C SER A 123 -1.43 7.19 -8.81
N GLY A 124 -0.47 6.33 -9.15
CA GLY A 124 0.85 6.38 -8.56
C GLY A 124 1.81 5.33 -9.11
N ASP A 125 3.09 5.56 -8.87
CA ASP A 125 4.15 4.68 -9.35
C ASP A 125 4.66 3.80 -8.21
N PHE A 126 4.73 2.50 -8.48
CA PHE A 126 5.24 1.48 -7.58
C PHE A 126 6.57 0.93 -8.12
N VAL A 127 7.58 0.94 -7.29
CA VAL A 127 8.87 0.31 -7.59
C VAL A 127 8.91 -1.05 -6.93
N MET A 128 8.86 -2.09 -7.75
CA MET A 128 8.95 -3.48 -7.32
C MET A 128 10.37 -3.99 -7.55
N VAL A 129 10.92 -4.70 -6.58
CA VAL A 129 12.29 -5.24 -6.64
C VAL A 129 12.25 -6.75 -6.45
N SER A 130 12.94 -7.47 -7.34
CA SER A 130 13.11 -8.92 -7.21
C SER A 130 13.93 -9.24 -5.96
N GLN A 131 13.38 -10.11 -5.13
CA GLN A 131 14.15 -10.69 -4.04
C GLN A 131 15.15 -11.70 -4.61
N ALA A 132 16.42 -11.45 -4.42
CA ALA A 132 17.44 -12.44 -4.71
C ALA A 132 17.30 -13.66 -3.77
N THR A 133 17.92 -14.77 -4.18
CA THR A 133 18.00 -16.03 -3.45
C THR A 133 18.45 -15.80 -1.98
N PRO A 134 18.07 -16.67 -1.02
CA PRO A 134 18.53 -16.56 0.37
C PRO A 134 20.04 -16.44 0.42
N GLY A 135 20.56 -15.32 0.92
CA GLY A 135 21.98 -15.00 0.99
C GLY A 135 22.36 -13.60 0.44
N ASP A 136 21.56 -13.01 -0.41
CA ASP A 136 21.77 -11.62 -0.84
C ASP A 136 21.22 -10.67 0.22
N SER A 137 22.13 -10.16 1.04
CA SER A 137 21.83 -9.10 2.00
C SER A 137 21.28 -7.87 1.26
N TYR A 138 20.11 -7.43 1.65
CA TYR A 138 19.54 -6.13 1.29
C TYR A 138 20.52 -5.04 1.80
N ARG A 139 21.42 -4.61 0.97
CA ARG A 139 22.27 -3.45 1.24
C ARG A 139 21.54 -2.19 0.78
N HIS A 140 20.46 -1.83 1.46
CA HIS A 140 20.13 -0.43 1.64
C HIS A 140 20.85 0.00 2.92
N ALA A 141 21.63 1.07 2.84
CA ALA A 141 22.23 1.69 3.99
C ALA A 141 21.11 1.99 4.99
N ALA A 142 20.98 1.14 6.00
CA ALA A 142 20.17 1.46 7.16
C ALA A 142 20.76 2.76 7.74
N PRO A 143 19.96 3.77 8.05
CA PRO A 143 20.41 4.81 8.93
C PRO A 143 20.82 4.11 10.23
N SER A 144 22.14 4.11 10.51
CA SER A 144 22.70 3.62 11.77
C SER A 144 22.19 4.53 12.88
N GLY A 145 21.14 4.11 13.54
CA GLY A 145 20.54 4.80 14.66
C GLY A 145 19.55 3.86 15.35
N SER A 146 20.03 3.05 16.26
CA SER A 146 19.21 2.49 17.33
C SER A 146 18.78 3.64 18.22
N ALA A 147 17.84 4.46 17.75
CA ALA A 147 17.17 5.41 18.61
C ALA A 147 16.07 4.63 19.35
N LEU A 148 16.44 4.07 20.49
CA LEU A 148 15.47 3.87 21.55
C LEU A 148 14.75 5.20 21.72
N LEU A 149 13.44 5.22 21.44
CA LEU A 149 12.63 6.37 21.84
C LEU A 149 12.87 6.58 23.35
N PRO A 150 13.32 7.75 23.80
CA PRO A 150 13.54 7.98 25.22
C PRO A 150 12.21 7.72 25.94
N HIS A 151 12.25 6.87 26.96
CA HIS A 151 11.19 6.85 27.96
C HIS A 151 11.01 8.29 28.45
N PRO A 152 9.78 8.79 28.56
CA PRO A 152 9.55 10.16 29.05
C PRO A 152 9.91 10.21 30.54
N SER A 153 11.13 10.57 30.82
CA SER A 153 11.59 10.92 32.15
C SER A 153 12.03 12.38 32.12
N ALA A 154 11.07 13.28 32.14
CA ALA A 154 11.02 14.65 32.66
C ALA A 154 9.91 15.43 31.94
N PRO A 155 9.24 16.43 32.54
CA PRO A 155 8.28 17.31 31.88
C PRO A 155 9.04 18.29 30.98
N GLY A 156 9.31 17.85 29.74
CA GLY A 156 9.66 18.73 28.64
C GLY A 156 8.40 19.33 28.00
N PRO A 157 8.52 20.27 27.04
CA PRO A 157 7.36 20.79 26.32
C PRO A 157 6.54 19.62 25.79
N ALA A 158 5.22 19.64 26.02
CA ALA A 158 4.33 18.53 25.68
C ALA A 158 4.52 18.13 24.21
N LEU A 159 5.10 16.94 24.00
CA LEU A 159 5.19 16.37 22.66
C LEU A 159 3.77 16.21 22.11
N PRO A 160 3.56 16.43 20.80
CA PRO A 160 2.26 16.22 20.20
C PRO A 160 1.78 14.79 20.49
N PRO A 161 0.47 14.60 20.77
CA PRO A 161 -0.04 13.27 21.11
C PRO A 161 0.24 12.28 19.98
N VAL A 162 0.92 11.17 20.31
CA VAL A 162 1.25 10.11 19.36
C VAL A 162 0.13 9.07 19.35
N THR A 163 -0.43 8.81 18.18
CA THR A 163 -1.33 7.68 17.95
C THR A 163 -0.49 6.45 17.66
N ARG A 164 -0.75 5.36 18.38
CA ARG A 164 -0.10 4.06 18.18
C ARG A 164 -1.11 3.06 17.65
N VAL A 165 -0.74 2.34 16.61
CA VAL A 165 -1.47 1.18 16.08
C VAL A 165 -0.49 0.02 16.06
N ALA A 166 -0.86 -1.09 16.69
CA ALA A 166 -0.06 -2.31 16.69
C ALA A 166 -0.79 -3.43 15.94
N GLU A 167 -0.05 -4.14 15.12
CA GLU A 167 -0.53 -5.26 14.30
C GLU A 167 0.48 -6.41 14.38
N ILE A 168 0.01 -7.63 14.14
CA ILE A 168 0.87 -8.80 13.97
C ILE A 168 0.90 -9.14 12.49
N VAL A 169 2.09 -9.43 11.97
CA VAL A 169 2.22 -9.89 10.58
C VAL A 169 1.77 -11.36 10.49
N PHE A 170 0.52 -11.56 10.09
CA PHE A 170 0.00 -12.91 9.80
C PHE A 170 0.37 -13.35 8.38
N PRO A 171 0.35 -14.68 8.07
CA PRO A 171 0.63 -15.18 6.74
C PRO A 171 -0.20 -14.53 5.63
N GLY A 172 -1.47 -14.15 5.91
CA GLY A 172 -2.35 -13.45 4.96
C GLY A 172 -1.90 -12.03 4.60
N HIS A 173 -1.00 -11.43 5.37
CA HIS A 173 -0.42 -10.11 5.11
C HIS A 173 0.89 -10.17 4.32
N ALA A 174 1.42 -11.38 4.08
CA ALA A 174 2.77 -11.57 3.60
C ALA A 174 2.82 -12.33 2.26
N ASN A 175 3.91 -12.16 1.54
CA ASN A 175 4.21 -12.97 0.38
C ASN A 175 4.65 -14.39 0.79
N HIS A 176 4.82 -15.29 -0.18
CA HIS A 176 5.19 -16.68 0.07
C HIS A 176 6.61 -16.88 0.68
N ARG A 177 7.38 -15.81 0.87
CA ARG A 177 8.65 -15.79 1.62
C ARG A 177 8.48 -15.24 3.05
N GLY A 178 7.25 -15.02 3.47
CA GLY A 178 6.95 -14.53 4.82
C GLY A 178 7.29 -13.06 5.03
N ILE A 179 7.38 -12.24 3.97
CA ILE A 179 7.63 -10.80 4.07
C ILE A 179 6.33 -10.05 3.83
N LEU A 180 6.04 -9.10 4.73
CA LEU A 180 4.88 -8.22 4.66
C LEU A 180 4.78 -7.53 3.28
N HIS A 181 3.61 -7.59 2.66
CA HIS A 181 3.30 -6.80 1.47
C HIS A 181 3.24 -5.30 1.77
N GLY A 182 3.54 -4.46 0.77
CA GLY A 182 3.40 -3.01 0.89
C GLY A 182 1.96 -2.56 1.14
N GLY A 183 0.98 -3.24 0.55
CA GLY A 183 -0.43 -2.92 0.69
C GLY A 183 -0.93 -2.90 2.13
N PRO A 184 -0.85 -3.98 2.90
CA PRO A 184 -1.18 -3.97 4.33
C PRO A 184 -0.41 -2.93 5.12
N ALA A 185 0.89 -2.75 4.85
CA ALA A 185 1.72 -1.74 5.52
C ALA A 185 1.16 -0.32 5.29
N MET A 186 0.84 0.03 4.05
CA MET A 186 0.25 1.33 3.70
C MET A 186 -1.15 1.50 4.30
N ALA A 187 -1.95 0.43 4.36
CA ALA A 187 -3.26 0.47 4.99
C ALA A 187 -3.17 0.76 6.49
N TRP A 188 -2.18 0.18 7.18
CA TRP A 188 -1.94 0.45 8.62
C TRP A 188 -1.42 1.87 8.86
N LEU A 189 -0.54 2.39 8.00
CA LEU A 189 -0.11 3.80 8.03
C LEU A 189 -1.32 4.73 7.86
N ALA A 190 -2.16 4.49 6.84
CA ALA A 190 -3.36 5.27 6.58
C ALA A 190 -4.36 5.22 7.76
N LYS A 191 -4.54 4.04 8.39
CA LYS A 191 -5.40 3.88 9.57
C LYS A 191 -4.88 4.72 10.75
N ALA A 192 -3.60 4.62 11.06
CA ALA A 192 -3.00 5.37 12.15
C ALA A 192 -3.06 6.89 11.91
N GLY A 193 -2.77 7.31 10.67
CA GLY A 193 -2.85 8.71 10.27
C GLY A 193 -4.28 9.27 10.34
N PHE A 194 -5.27 8.50 9.89
CA PHE A 194 -6.68 8.87 10.01
C PHE A 194 -7.08 9.11 11.48
N VAL A 195 -6.70 8.18 12.37
CA VAL A 195 -7.01 8.31 13.80
C VAL A 195 -6.32 9.55 14.40
N ALA A 196 -5.06 9.80 14.06
CA ALA A 196 -4.33 10.96 14.54
C ALA A 196 -4.98 12.28 14.06
N ALA A 197 -5.31 12.36 12.76
CA ALA A 197 -5.95 13.53 12.16
C ALA A 197 -7.32 13.81 12.78
N THR A 198 -8.20 12.79 12.84
CA THR A 198 -9.57 12.91 13.39
C THR A 198 -9.55 13.35 14.86
N ARG A 199 -8.66 12.77 15.67
CA ARG A 199 -8.51 13.16 17.09
C ARG A 199 -8.06 14.60 17.25
N CYS A 200 -7.22 15.09 16.34
CA CYS A 200 -6.70 16.46 16.40
C CYS A 200 -7.77 17.48 16.05
N VAL A 201 -8.45 17.32 14.91
CA VAL A 201 -9.36 18.35 14.41
C VAL A 201 -10.82 18.15 14.79
N ARG A 202 -11.21 16.95 15.28
CA ARG A 202 -12.58 16.60 15.65
C ARG A 202 -13.60 16.87 14.54
N ARG A 203 -13.17 16.64 13.30
CA ARG A 203 -13.94 16.78 12.07
C ARG A 203 -13.82 15.51 11.25
N THR A 204 -14.74 15.36 10.33
CA THR A 204 -14.69 14.31 9.33
C THR A 204 -13.57 14.56 8.33
N VAL A 205 -12.66 13.62 8.21
CA VAL A 205 -11.52 13.74 7.31
C VAL A 205 -11.42 12.53 6.38
N VAL A 206 -10.90 12.78 5.18
CA VAL A 206 -10.52 11.74 4.22
C VAL A 206 -9.07 11.94 3.80
N MET A 207 -8.40 10.87 3.42
CA MET A 207 -7.04 10.94 2.91
C MET A 207 -7.04 11.58 1.52
N ALA A 208 -6.28 12.66 1.36
CA ALA A 208 -6.16 13.40 0.11
C ALA A 208 -4.85 13.10 -0.63
N SER A 209 -3.78 12.84 0.10
CA SER A 209 -2.51 12.45 -0.51
C SER A 209 -1.58 11.75 0.47
N SER A 210 -0.57 11.07 -0.07
CA SER A 210 0.61 10.64 0.66
C SER A 210 1.86 11.12 -0.05
N GLU A 211 2.88 11.48 0.71
CA GLU A 211 4.22 11.68 0.15
C GLU A 211 4.83 10.32 -0.25
N ARG A 212 5.99 10.38 -0.91
CA ARG A 212 6.76 9.20 -1.26
C ARG A 212 7.00 8.31 -0.03
N MET A 213 6.86 7.00 -0.20
CA MET A 213 7.19 5.97 0.78
C MET A 213 8.33 5.11 0.27
N ASP A 214 9.40 5.00 1.05
CA ASP A 214 10.48 4.07 0.80
C ASP A 214 10.46 2.97 1.85
N PHE A 215 10.40 1.71 1.42
CA PHE A 215 10.44 0.54 2.29
C PHE A 215 11.89 0.15 2.52
N VAL A 216 12.45 0.55 3.65
CA VAL A 216 13.89 0.45 3.95
C VAL A 216 14.28 -0.84 4.67
N ALA A 217 13.31 -1.51 5.31
CA ALA A 217 13.52 -2.80 5.95
C ALA A 217 12.26 -3.67 5.85
N PRO A 218 12.41 -5.00 5.73
CA PRO A 218 11.27 -5.92 5.72
C PRO A 218 10.70 -6.12 7.13
N ALA A 219 9.39 -6.40 7.19
CA ALA A 219 8.75 -7.01 8.35
C ALA A 219 8.38 -8.45 8.00
N HIS A 220 8.55 -9.38 8.93
CA HIS A 220 8.36 -10.80 8.70
C HIS A 220 7.13 -11.34 9.42
N VAL A 221 6.57 -12.45 8.91
CA VAL A 221 5.50 -13.19 9.59
C VAL A 221 5.91 -13.52 11.03
N GLY A 222 5.00 -13.23 11.97
CA GLY A 222 5.21 -13.42 13.39
C GLY A 222 5.81 -12.21 14.12
N GLU A 223 6.29 -11.20 13.39
CA GLU A 223 6.74 -9.95 14.00
C GLU A 223 5.57 -9.04 14.36
N VAL A 224 5.80 -8.19 15.36
CA VAL A 224 4.89 -7.12 15.74
C VAL A 224 5.25 -5.87 14.94
N VAL A 225 4.27 -5.30 14.26
CA VAL A 225 4.41 -4.01 13.59
C VAL A 225 3.72 -2.95 14.43
N GLU A 226 4.43 -1.87 14.70
CA GLU A 226 3.90 -0.69 15.39
C GLU A 226 3.97 0.52 14.46
N VAL A 227 2.83 1.17 14.24
CA VAL A 227 2.74 2.44 13.52
C VAL A 227 2.58 3.57 14.52
N LEU A 228 3.51 4.51 14.49
CA LEU A 228 3.50 5.73 15.28
C LEU A 228 3.10 6.89 14.39
N ALA A 229 1.96 7.52 14.69
CA ALA A 229 1.45 8.64 13.91
C ALA A 229 1.27 9.87 14.79
N HIS A 230 1.77 11.02 14.33
CA HIS A 230 1.57 12.30 15.00
C HIS A 230 1.27 13.39 13.98
N VAL A 231 0.50 14.39 14.41
CA VAL A 231 0.17 15.55 13.57
C VAL A 231 1.41 16.43 13.41
N ALA A 232 1.86 16.59 12.18
CA ALA A 232 3.01 17.43 11.84
C ALA A 232 2.57 18.88 11.50
N HIS A 233 1.38 19.05 10.90
CA HIS A 233 0.86 20.35 10.53
C HIS A 233 -0.67 20.34 10.45
N VAL A 234 -1.29 21.45 10.84
CA VAL A 234 -2.73 21.70 10.71
C VAL A 234 -2.94 22.95 9.86
N GLY A 235 -3.55 22.79 8.68
CA GLY A 235 -3.98 23.89 7.82
C GLY A 235 -5.46 24.23 8.04
N GLN A 236 -6.01 25.09 7.19
CA GLN A 236 -7.43 25.50 7.31
C GLN A 236 -8.40 24.33 7.11
N ARG A 237 -8.15 23.48 6.13
CA ARG A 237 -8.97 22.31 5.76
C ARG A 237 -8.15 21.03 5.67
N SER A 238 -6.89 21.03 6.06
CA SER A 238 -6.00 19.89 5.94
C SER A 238 -5.22 19.60 7.22
N VAL A 239 -4.89 18.35 7.43
CA VAL A 239 -4.03 17.87 8.51
C VAL A 239 -2.95 16.99 7.89
N THR A 240 -1.70 17.35 8.10
CA THR A 240 -0.55 16.54 7.71
C THR A 240 -0.11 15.70 8.89
N VAL A 241 -0.05 14.40 8.71
CA VAL A 241 0.35 13.43 9.72
C VAL A 241 1.63 12.75 9.29
N GLN A 242 2.65 12.77 10.13
CA GLN A 242 3.83 11.92 10.01
C GLN A 242 3.49 10.55 10.58
N ALA A 243 3.73 9.49 9.82
CA ALA A 243 3.49 8.11 10.22
C ALA A 243 4.75 7.26 9.95
N ASP A 244 5.25 6.61 10.99
CA ASP A 244 6.44 5.76 10.97
C ASP A 244 6.06 4.34 11.36
N MET A 245 6.42 3.37 10.54
CA MET A 245 6.16 1.95 10.79
C MET A 245 7.42 1.24 11.23
N TRP A 246 7.35 0.64 12.38
CA TRP A 246 8.41 -0.16 13.00
C TRP A 246 8.03 -1.62 13.03
N SER A 247 8.98 -2.51 12.86
CA SER A 247 8.83 -3.94 13.11
C SER A 247 9.70 -4.35 14.28
N GLU A 248 9.18 -5.26 15.11
CA GLU A 248 9.85 -5.80 16.28
C GLU A 248 9.79 -7.33 16.27
N SER A 249 10.94 -7.96 16.43
CA SER A 249 11.02 -9.41 16.62
C SER A 249 10.57 -9.78 18.04
N PRO A 250 9.54 -10.60 18.23
CA PRO A 250 9.06 -10.99 19.56
C PRO A 250 10.06 -11.86 20.34
N THR A 251 11.02 -12.49 19.64
CA THR A 251 12.00 -13.38 20.26
C THR A 251 13.28 -12.65 20.68
N SER A 252 13.69 -11.61 19.95
CA SER A 252 14.93 -10.87 20.26
C SER A 252 14.68 -9.45 20.77
N GLY A 253 13.45 -8.92 20.63
CA GLY A 253 13.14 -7.52 20.93
C GLY A 253 13.78 -6.52 19.96
N GLN A 254 14.47 -7.00 18.91
CA GLN A 254 15.11 -6.12 17.93
C GLN A 254 14.05 -5.35 17.15
N ARG A 255 14.17 -4.04 17.15
CA ARG A 255 13.31 -3.12 16.40
C ARG A 255 14.04 -2.54 15.19
N ARG A 256 13.29 -2.31 14.10
CA ARG A 256 13.78 -1.63 12.91
C ARG A 256 12.68 -0.79 12.27
N LEU A 257 13.05 0.37 11.76
CA LEU A 257 12.16 1.20 10.94
C LEU A 257 11.97 0.49 9.59
N CYS A 258 10.72 0.27 9.20
CA CYS A 258 10.38 -0.35 7.92
C CYS A 258 10.05 0.68 6.86
N THR A 259 9.28 1.69 7.21
CA THR A 259 8.92 2.79 6.31
C THR A 259 8.44 4.01 7.08
N SER A 260 8.46 5.16 6.42
CA SER A 260 8.01 6.43 6.96
C SER A 260 7.35 7.23 5.84
N SER A 261 6.26 7.94 6.14
CA SER A 261 5.61 8.82 5.17
C SER A 261 4.82 9.93 5.85
N ARG A 262 4.56 10.99 5.09
CA ARG A 262 3.58 12.01 5.43
C ARG A 262 2.29 11.78 4.67
N LEU A 263 1.19 11.79 5.40
CA LEU A 263 -0.16 11.57 4.90
C LEU A 263 -0.95 12.85 5.11
N VAL A 264 -1.65 13.30 4.09
CA VAL A 264 -2.48 14.51 4.16
C VAL A 264 -3.94 14.10 4.18
N TYR A 265 -4.64 14.57 5.19
CA TYR A 265 -6.08 14.39 5.36
C TYR A 265 -6.77 15.74 5.18
N VAL A 266 -7.92 15.76 4.51
CA VAL A 266 -8.72 16.97 4.32
C VAL A 266 -10.09 16.80 4.95
N SER A 267 -10.58 17.89 5.55
CA SER A 267 -11.95 17.95 6.07
C SER A 267 -12.92 18.06 4.91
N ILE A 268 -13.94 17.22 4.92
CA ILE A 268 -15.05 17.23 3.93
C ILE A 268 -16.30 17.94 4.49
N ASP A 269 -16.32 18.22 5.78
CA ASP A 269 -17.32 19.08 6.39
C ASP A 269 -16.95 20.54 6.04
N GLY A 270 -17.83 21.21 5.27
CA GLY A 270 -17.66 22.59 4.80
C GLY A 270 -17.79 23.62 5.92
#